data_85ff5a392bfc90fc3fc494f463a837f1
#
_entry.id   85ff5a392bfc90fc3fc494f463a837f1
#
_cell.length_a   1.000
_cell.length_b   1.000
_cell.length_c   1.000
_cell.angle_alpha   90.00
_cell.angle_beta   90.00
_cell.angle_gamma   90.00
#
_symmetry.space_group_name_H-M   'P 1'
#
loop_
_entity.id
_entity.type
_entity.pdbx_description
1 polymer ?
#
loop_
_entity_poly.entity_id
_entity_poly.type
_entity_poly.pdbx_seq_one_letter_code
_entity_poly.pdbx_strand_id
1 'polypeptide(L)'
;MAAIAQTKFVQFTMPEDGSGRKKGESVTVTRISNVDVPTTDVLNELERIPEDTFSLSTQAISVDERGRAIPYSSLSLDLAHFDLENAIQKKLRDQLALRLDATAADAFKAGKIKAIPDGSASITFDTDGTPSTQATSNLNVYHVEEIRDYMFSTLTIQPYSDGDYIVLASTKACRGIKRDPNWEKWKTYTDPEAKYMGEIGRIEHCRFIEVNNTNALSGSLGSSSVLGEAVFCGDDPVTMASVLEPELRAKEDGDYGRSKGVAWYGIYGFGQIWSDSANAGEARVVHVTSS
;
A
#
# COMPACT_ATOMS: atom_id res chain seq x y z
N MET A 1 -15.71 -5.41 -13.66
CA MET A 1 -14.36 -5.19 -14.20
C MET A 1 -13.77 -3.84 -13.78
N ALA A 2 -14.51 -2.72 -13.73
CA ALA A 2 -13.95 -1.42 -13.35
C ALA A 2 -13.38 -1.37 -11.91
N ALA A 3 -14.01 -2.03 -10.94
CA ALA A 3 -13.58 -2.03 -9.55
C ALA A 3 -12.22 -2.73 -9.35
N ILE A 4 -12.00 -3.86 -10.00
CA ILE A 4 -10.75 -4.63 -9.88
C ILE A 4 -9.58 -3.86 -10.51
N ALA A 5 -9.82 -3.11 -11.57
CA ALA A 5 -8.80 -2.27 -12.19
C ALA A 5 -8.37 -1.07 -11.31
N GLN A 6 -9.17 -0.73 -10.31
CA GLN A 6 -8.92 0.40 -9.40
C GLN A 6 -8.21 -0.01 -8.10
N THR A 7 -8.26 -1.29 -7.71
CA THR A 7 -7.54 -1.79 -6.55
C THR A 7 -6.09 -2.06 -6.91
N LYS A 8 -5.16 -1.30 -6.34
CA LYS A 8 -3.72 -1.42 -6.61
C LYS A 8 -2.94 -1.81 -5.38
N PHE A 9 -3.24 -1.23 -4.22
CA PHE A 9 -2.54 -1.52 -2.97
C PHE A 9 -2.79 -2.94 -2.47
N VAL A 10 -4.03 -3.41 -2.54
CA VAL A 10 -4.42 -4.75 -2.05
C VAL A 10 -3.66 -5.87 -2.78
N GLN A 11 -3.25 -5.66 -4.03
CA GLN A 11 -2.49 -6.65 -4.80
C GLN A 11 -1.09 -6.91 -4.24
N PHE A 12 -0.54 -5.98 -3.46
CA PHE A 12 0.79 -6.04 -2.86
C PHE A 12 0.73 -6.27 -1.35
N THR A 13 -0.42 -6.69 -0.82
CA THR A 13 -0.54 -7.10 0.58
C THR A 13 -0.40 -8.61 0.71
N MET A 14 0.27 -9.05 1.78
CA MET A 14 0.36 -10.45 2.16
C MET A 14 -0.93 -10.86 2.89
N PRO A 15 -1.70 -11.83 2.40
CA PRO A 15 -2.90 -12.28 3.08
C PRO A 15 -2.57 -13.15 4.29
N GLU A 16 -3.17 -12.86 5.44
CA GLU A 16 -3.11 -13.66 6.65
C GLU A 16 -4.52 -14.04 7.10
N ASP A 17 -4.76 -15.34 7.26
CA ASP A 17 -6.05 -15.85 7.69
C ASP A 17 -6.21 -15.74 9.20
N GLY A 18 -7.15 -14.91 9.61
CA GLY A 18 -7.59 -14.73 11.00
C GLY A 18 -8.86 -15.51 11.35
N SER A 19 -9.27 -16.47 10.53
CA SER A 19 -10.49 -17.26 10.74
C SER A 19 -10.47 -17.98 12.10
N GLY A 20 -11.64 -18.04 12.74
CA GLY A 20 -11.78 -18.62 14.08
C GLY A 20 -11.51 -17.66 15.25
N ARG A 21 -11.07 -16.43 15.00
CA ARG A 21 -10.91 -15.39 16.03
C ARG A 21 -12.21 -14.64 16.27
N LYS A 22 -12.40 -14.15 17.52
CA LYS A 22 -13.59 -13.38 17.88
C LYS A 22 -13.48 -11.95 17.36
N LYS A 23 -14.63 -11.32 17.10
CA LYS A 23 -14.72 -9.90 16.72
C LYS A 23 -14.02 -9.02 17.76
N GLY A 24 -13.22 -8.06 17.28
CA GLY A 24 -12.48 -7.12 18.14
C GLY A 24 -11.13 -7.66 18.64
N GLU A 25 -10.74 -8.87 18.26
CA GLU A 25 -9.39 -9.40 18.53
C GLU A 25 -8.42 -8.97 17.43
N SER A 26 -7.15 -8.85 17.80
CA SER A 26 -6.08 -8.65 16.85
C SER A 26 -5.59 -9.99 16.29
N VAL A 27 -5.19 -10.00 15.03
CA VAL A 27 -4.44 -11.10 14.44
C VAL A 27 -2.97 -10.87 14.73
N THR A 28 -2.34 -11.82 15.44
CA THR A 28 -0.94 -11.74 15.81
C THR A 28 -0.11 -12.50 14.79
N VAL A 29 0.81 -11.81 14.13
CA VAL A 29 1.77 -12.37 13.19
C VAL A 29 3.13 -12.41 13.87
N THR A 30 3.82 -13.55 13.80
CA THR A 30 5.16 -13.72 14.35
C THR A 30 6.18 -13.56 13.24
N ARG A 31 7.22 -12.80 13.50
CA ARG A 31 8.38 -12.64 12.60
C ARG A 31 9.66 -13.00 13.30
N ILE A 32 10.64 -13.42 12.53
CA ILE A 32 12.02 -13.66 12.97
C ILE A 32 12.84 -12.46 12.51
N SER A 33 13.49 -11.77 13.44
CA SER A 33 14.38 -10.65 13.11
C SER A 33 15.67 -11.17 12.47
N ASN A 34 16.28 -10.32 11.64
CA ASN A 34 17.58 -10.63 11.06
C ASN A 34 18.63 -10.83 12.14
N VAL A 35 19.58 -11.72 11.89
CA VAL A 35 20.75 -11.94 12.75
C VAL A 35 21.85 -10.99 12.26
N ASP A 36 22.52 -10.33 13.20
CA ASP A 36 23.62 -9.45 12.88
C ASP A 36 24.77 -10.19 12.19
N VAL A 37 25.38 -9.55 11.20
CA VAL A 37 26.55 -10.10 10.53
C VAL A 37 27.77 -9.85 11.44
N PRO A 38 28.50 -10.91 11.86
CA PRO A 38 29.65 -10.75 12.73
C PRO A 38 30.78 -9.99 12.02
N THR A 39 31.48 -9.15 12.76
CA THR A 39 32.65 -8.42 12.24
C THR A 39 33.90 -9.30 12.11
N THR A 40 33.97 -10.39 12.85
CA THR A 40 35.04 -11.37 12.82
C THR A 40 34.46 -12.78 12.98
N ASP A 41 34.83 -13.66 12.08
CA ASP A 41 34.44 -15.09 12.05
C ASP A 41 35.64 -16.04 12.16
N VAL A 42 36.83 -15.50 12.40
CA VAL A 42 38.06 -16.27 12.56
C VAL A 42 38.09 -16.92 13.92
N LEU A 43 38.14 -18.26 13.94
CA LEU A 43 38.20 -19.04 15.16
C LEU A 43 39.63 -19.33 15.56
N ASN A 44 39.93 -19.21 16.86
CA ASN A 44 41.17 -19.72 17.44
C ASN A 44 41.01 -21.20 17.84
N GLU A 45 42.10 -21.96 17.77
CA GLU A 45 42.10 -23.42 17.91
C GLU A 45 41.52 -23.94 19.25
N LEU A 46 41.50 -23.12 20.30
CA LEU A 46 41.02 -23.49 21.63
C LEU A 46 39.80 -22.71 22.11
N GLU A 47 39.25 -21.85 21.26
CA GLU A 47 38.07 -21.08 21.60
C GLU A 47 36.76 -21.75 21.14
N ARG A 48 35.75 -21.63 21.98
CA ARG A 48 34.41 -22.09 21.63
C ARG A 48 33.84 -21.23 20.48
N ILE A 49 33.13 -21.85 19.54
CA ILE A 49 32.42 -21.16 18.48
C ILE A 49 31.44 -20.17 19.12
N PRO A 50 31.46 -18.86 18.76
CA PRO A 50 30.48 -17.90 19.19
C PRO A 50 29.08 -18.34 18.79
N GLU A 51 28.11 -18.16 19.67
CA GLU A 51 26.71 -18.51 19.43
C GLU A 51 25.90 -17.23 19.25
N ASP A 52 25.32 -17.05 18.07
CA ASP A 52 24.40 -15.94 17.81
C ASP A 52 22.98 -16.34 18.23
N THR A 53 22.19 -15.35 18.63
CA THR A 53 20.79 -15.54 19.00
C THR A 53 19.90 -14.79 18.02
N PHE A 54 18.82 -15.43 17.60
CA PHE A 54 17.76 -14.73 16.86
C PHE A 54 16.64 -14.32 17.80
N SER A 55 15.99 -13.21 17.50
CA SER A 55 14.82 -12.75 18.25
C SER A 55 13.54 -13.02 17.49
N LEU A 56 12.53 -13.50 18.22
CA LEU A 56 11.16 -13.62 17.73
C LEU A 56 10.38 -12.41 18.19
N SER A 57 9.79 -11.68 17.27
CA SER A 57 8.90 -10.59 17.59
C SER A 57 7.51 -10.86 17.04
N THR A 58 6.50 -10.41 17.76
CA THR A 58 5.10 -10.53 17.37
C THR A 58 4.50 -9.15 17.13
N GLN A 59 3.80 -9.01 16.01
CA GLN A 59 3.05 -7.80 15.70
C GLN A 59 1.56 -8.13 15.65
N ALA A 60 0.77 -7.34 16.37
CA ALA A 60 -0.68 -7.48 16.38
C ALA A 60 -1.31 -6.52 15.35
N ILE A 61 -2.11 -7.06 14.45
CA ILE A 61 -2.90 -6.29 13.48
C ILE A 61 -4.34 -6.24 13.98
N SER A 62 -4.85 -5.04 14.26
CA SER A 62 -6.24 -4.86 14.64
C SER A 62 -7.17 -5.09 13.46
N VAL A 63 -8.25 -5.81 13.70
CA VAL A 63 -9.30 -6.06 12.72
C VAL A 63 -10.58 -5.36 13.10
N ASP A 64 -11.18 -4.65 12.16
CA ASP A 64 -12.40 -3.88 12.36
C ASP A 64 -13.56 -4.45 11.55
N GLU A 65 -14.76 -4.34 12.11
CA GLU A 65 -16.00 -4.61 11.41
C GLU A 65 -16.34 -3.44 10.48
N ARG A 66 -16.48 -3.71 9.18
CA ARG A 66 -16.71 -2.69 8.16
C ARG A 66 -17.87 -3.07 7.26
N GLY A 67 -18.69 -2.10 6.89
CA GLY A 67 -19.83 -2.32 6.00
C GLY A 67 -20.53 -1.04 5.59
N ARG A 68 -21.26 -1.12 4.48
CA ARG A 68 -22.16 -0.07 3.98
C ARG A 68 -23.35 -0.70 3.29
N ALA A 69 -24.53 -0.10 3.46
CA ALA A 69 -25.77 -0.57 2.89
C ALA A 69 -26.48 0.51 2.08
N ILE A 70 -27.20 0.09 1.04
CA ILE A 70 -28.13 0.91 0.30
C ILE A 70 -29.51 0.31 0.48
N PRO A 71 -30.42 0.96 1.23
CA PRO A 71 -31.81 0.55 1.36
C PRO A 71 -32.60 1.01 0.11
N TYR A 72 -33.60 0.23 -0.28
CA TYR A 72 -34.58 0.58 -1.31
C TYR A 72 -35.93 -0.01 -0.99
N SER A 73 -36.99 0.49 -1.60
CA SER A 73 -38.36 0.01 -1.41
C SER A 73 -38.83 -0.88 -2.57
N SER A 74 -39.78 -1.77 -2.34
CA SER A 74 -40.42 -2.53 -3.40
C SER A 74 -41.07 -1.64 -4.44
N LEU A 75 -41.68 -0.53 -4.03
CA LEU A 75 -42.24 0.46 -4.94
C LEU A 75 -41.21 1.03 -5.90
N SER A 76 -39.98 1.32 -5.42
CA SER A 76 -38.92 1.81 -6.31
C SER A 76 -38.44 0.78 -7.32
N LEU A 77 -38.50 -0.51 -7.00
CA LEU A 77 -38.25 -1.58 -7.94
C LEU A 77 -39.30 -1.68 -9.03
N ASP A 78 -40.59 -1.62 -8.63
CA ASP A 78 -41.73 -1.75 -9.53
C ASP A 78 -41.85 -0.57 -10.51
N LEU A 79 -41.45 0.63 -10.08
CA LEU A 79 -41.47 1.85 -10.92
C LEU A 79 -40.19 2.05 -11.72
N ALA A 80 -39.13 1.32 -11.48
CA ALA A 80 -37.88 1.47 -12.21
C ALA A 80 -37.98 0.90 -13.64
N HIS A 81 -37.53 1.69 -14.63
CA HIS A 81 -37.43 1.23 -16.02
C HIS A 81 -36.22 0.32 -16.29
N PHE A 82 -35.41 0.04 -15.29
CA PHE A 82 -34.19 -0.78 -15.37
C PHE A 82 -34.06 -1.63 -14.11
N ASP A 83 -33.19 -2.64 -14.16
CA ASP A 83 -32.87 -3.48 -13.01
C ASP A 83 -32.08 -2.69 -11.95
N LEU A 84 -32.84 -2.10 -11.02
CA LEU A 84 -32.32 -1.26 -9.95
C LEU A 84 -31.43 -2.06 -8.98
N GLU A 85 -31.82 -3.30 -8.67
CA GLU A 85 -31.09 -4.14 -7.72
C GLU A 85 -29.68 -4.46 -8.23
N ASN A 86 -29.57 -4.88 -9.48
CA ASN A 86 -28.28 -5.17 -10.10
C ASN A 86 -27.39 -3.91 -10.20
N ALA A 87 -28.00 -2.77 -10.50
CA ALA A 87 -27.29 -1.49 -10.51
C ALA A 87 -26.72 -1.12 -9.11
N ILE A 88 -27.50 -1.32 -8.05
CA ILE A 88 -27.08 -1.09 -6.65
C ILE A 88 -25.95 -2.03 -6.27
N GLN A 89 -26.08 -3.33 -6.56
CA GLN A 89 -25.04 -4.31 -6.27
C GLN A 89 -23.70 -3.96 -6.95
N LYS A 90 -23.74 -3.54 -8.21
CA LYS A 90 -22.56 -3.11 -8.94
C LYS A 90 -21.88 -1.90 -8.30
N LYS A 91 -22.69 -0.89 -7.88
CA LYS A 91 -22.16 0.30 -7.21
C LYS A 91 -21.58 0.00 -5.83
N LEU A 92 -22.19 -0.92 -5.09
CA LEU A 92 -21.67 -1.36 -3.80
C LEU A 92 -20.34 -2.13 -3.95
N ARG A 93 -20.18 -2.95 -4.99
CA ARG A 93 -18.90 -3.62 -5.29
C ARG A 93 -17.81 -2.61 -5.64
N ASP A 94 -18.12 -1.60 -6.46
CA ASP A 94 -17.18 -0.54 -6.81
C ASP A 94 -16.76 0.24 -5.53
N GLN A 95 -17.72 0.57 -4.67
CA GLN A 95 -17.48 1.26 -3.39
C GLN A 95 -16.60 0.42 -2.44
N LEU A 96 -16.90 -0.87 -2.31
CA LEU A 96 -16.11 -1.81 -1.51
C LEU A 96 -14.65 -1.85 -1.99
N ALA A 97 -14.43 -2.03 -3.29
CA ALA A 97 -13.11 -2.11 -3.87
C ALA A 97 -12.28 -0.84 -3.61
N LEU A 98 -12.88 0.34 -3.83
CA LEU A 98 -12.21 1.63 -3.58
C LEU A 98 -11.91 1.83 -2.09
N ARG A 99 -12.81 1.40 -1.19
CA ARG A 99 -12.61 1.54 0.25
C ARG A 99 -11.54 0.57 0.77
N LEU A 100 -11.55 -0.66 0.28
CA LEU A 100 -10.55 -1.66 0.63
C LEU A 100 -9.15 -1.17 0.25
N ASP A 101 -9.01 -0.66 -0.97
CA ASP A 101 -7.75 -0.12 -1.48
C ASP A 101 -7.27 1.10 -0.69
N ALA A 102 -8.18 2.01 -0.32
CA ALA A 102 -7.85 3.16 0.51
C ALA A 102 -7.39 2.75 1.93
N THR A 103 -8.03 1.73 2.52
CA THR A 103 -7.63 1.24 3.84
C THR A 103 -6.26 0.54 3.79
N ALA A 104 -5.98 -0.21 2.72
CA ALA A 104 -4.66 -0.77 2.49
C ALA A 104 -3.62 0.35 2.34
N ALA A 105 -3.89 1.38 1.53
CA ALA A 105 -3.00 2.53 1.35
C ALA A 105 -2.67 3.24 2.69
N ASP A 106 -3.63 3.36 3.60
CA ASP A 106 -3.38 3.95 4.92
C ASP A 106 -2.34 3.16 5.71
N ALA A 107 -2.35 1.82 5.62
CA ALA A 107 -1.33 0.98 6.25
C ALA A 107 0.04 1.12 5.57
N PHE A 108 0.10 1.25 4.25
CA PHE A 108 1.36 1.56 3.55
C PHE A 108 1.93 2.92 3.96
N LYS A 109 1.07 3.92 4.14
CA LYS A 109 1.47 5.27 4.55
C LYS A 109 1.83 5.40 6.04
N ALA A 110 1.47 4.43 6.85
CA ALA A 110 1.73 4.45 8.30
C ALA A 110 3.21 4.30 8.68
N GLY A 111 4.06 3.82 7.77
CA GLY A 111 5.50 3.65 8.00
C GLY A 111 6.19 4.96 8.40
N LYS A 112 7.27 4.86 9.21
CA LYS A 112 8.00 6.01 9.73
C LYS A 112 8.90 6.68 8.71
N ILE A 113 9.30 5.96 7.66
CA ILE A 113 10.24 6.50 6.69
C ILE A 113 9.49 7.36 5.69
N LYS A 114 9.80 8.66 5.71
CA LYS A 114 9.21 9.67 4.83
C LYS A 114 10.29 10.26 3.92
N ALA A 115 9.98 10.44 2.67
CA ALA A 115 10.83 11.11 1.69
C ALA A 115 10.14 12.38 1.21
N ILE A 116 10.81 13.51 1.27
CA ILE A 116 10.24 14.82 0.98
C ILE A 116 11.08 15.51 -0.09
N PRO A 117 10.56 15.70 -1.31
CA PRO A 117 11.21 16.48 -2.37
C PRO A 117 11.20 17.97 -2.02
N ASP A 118 12.27 18.45 -1.37
CA ASP A 118 12.42 19.85 -0.93
C ASP A 118 13.06 20.75 -1.98
N GLY A 119 13.51 20.20 -3.10
CA GLY A 119 14.05 20.92 -4.25
C GLY A 119 14.07 20.04 -5.51
N SER A 120 14.42 20.58 -6.66
CA SER A 120 14.48 19.82 -7.91
C SER A 120 15.62 18.79 -7.96
N ALA A 121 16.65 18.96 -7.14
CA ALA A 121 17.79 18.08 -6.96
C ALA A 121 18.14 17.97 -5.47
N SER A 122 17.14 17.89 -4.61
CA SER A 122 17.27 17.75 -3.16
C SER A 122 16.08 16.98 -2.61
N ILE A 123 16.35 16.05 -1.68
CA ILE A 123 15.36 15.24 -1.00
C ILE A 123 15.75 15.10 0.47
N THR A 124 14.77 15.24 1.36
CA THR A 124 14.95 15.02 2.80
C THR A 124 14.31 13.71 3.19
N PHE A 125 15.02 12.90 3.99
CA PHE A 125 14.50 11.66 4.56
C PHE A 125 14.26 11.82 6.06
N ASP A 126 13.03 11.61 6.50
CA ASP A 126 12.65 11.57 7.91
C ASP A 126 12.36 10.12 8.34
N THR A 127 12.76 9.76 9.55
CA THR A 127 12.68 8.40 10.10
C THR A 127 11.82 8.30 11.35
N ASP A 128 11.19 9.40 11.76
CA ASP A 128 10.32 9.48 12.95
C ASP A 128 8.82 9.34 12.61
N GLY A 129 8.48 9.34 11.33
CA GLY A 129 7.10 9.25 10.84
C GLY A 129 6.44 10.59 10.56
N THR A 130 7.10 11.71 10.91
CA THR A 130 6.56 13.07 10.74
C THR A 130 7.38 13.81 9.69
N PRO A 131 6.75 14.32 8.60
CA PRO A 131 7.47 15.13 7.64
C PRO A 131 7.98 16.44 8.26
N SER A 132 9.29 16.64 8.23
CA SER A 132 9.95 17.82 8.86
C SER A 132 9.88 19.06 8.00
N THR A 133 9.79 18.91 6.69
CA THR A 133 9.84 19.99 5.71
C THR A 133 8.65 19.96 4.75
N GLN A 134 8.42 21.09 4.08
CA GLN A 134 7.40 21.17 3.05
C GLN A 134 8.02 20.89 1.67
N ALA A 135 7.40 20.01 0.90
CA ALA A 135 7.82 19.74 -0.46
C ALA A 135 7.65 20.98 -1.36
N THR A 136 8.70 21.33 -2.08
CA THR A 136 8.74 22.45 -3.04
C THR A 136 8.87 22.01 -4.49
N SER A 137 9.14 20.73 -4.72
CA SER A 137 9.26 20.12 -6.04
C SER A 137 8.32 18.93 -6.19
N ASN A 138 7.96 18.64 -7.44
CA ASN A 138 7.27 17.41 -7.79
C ASN A 138 8.30 16.26 -7.87
N LEU A 139 7.83 15.02 -7.76
CA LEU A 139 8.67 13.85 -7.95
C LEU A 139 9.25 13.84 -9.37
N ASN A 140 10.58 13.70 -9.49
CA ASN A 140 11.32 13.60 -10.74
C ASN A 140 12.28 12.40 -10.72
N VAL A 141 13.03 12.18 -11.79
CA VAL A 141 13.94 11.03 -11.91
C VAL A 141 15.05 11.09 -10.85
N TYR A 142 15.62 12.25 -10.56
CA TYR A 142 16.64 12.42 -9.51
C TYR A 142 16.15 11.92 -8.15
N HIS A 143 14.93 12.30 -7.76
CA HIS A 143 14.37 11.84 -6.49
C HIS A 143 14.15 10.33 -6.45
N VAL A 144 13.81 9.72 -7.58
CA VAL A 144 13.65 8.25 -7.67
C VAL A 144 14.99 7.55 -7.47
N GLU A 145 16.06 8.05 -8.08
CA GLU A 145 17.42 7.53 -7.91
C GLU A 145 17.86 7.61 -6.45
N GLU A 146 17.70 8.76 -5.80
CA GLU A 146 18.03 8.95 -4.39
C GLU A 146 17.21 8.06 -3.44
N ILE A 147 15.90 7.93 -3.68
CA ILE A 147 15.05 7.04 -2.88
C ILE A 147 15.48 5.59 -3.06
N ARG A 148 15.75 5.17 -4.29
CA ARG A 148 16.21 3.81 -4.58
C ARG A 148 17.54 3.52 -3.88
N ASP A 149 18.50 4.43 -3.94
CA ASP A 149 19.80 4.27 -3.31
C ASP A 149 19.69 4.25 -1.78
N TYR A 150 18.81 5.06 -1.21
CA TYR A 150 18.50 5.03 0.21
C TYR A 150 17.85 3.70 0.63
N MET A 151 16.89 3.18 -0.16
CA MET A 151 16.25 1.88 0.09
C MET A 151 17.25 0.73 0.03
N PHE A 152 18.15 0.76 -0.95
CA PHE A 152 19.11 -0.33 -1.20
C PHE A 152 20.30 -0.30 -0.24
N SER A 153 20.94 0.87 -0.04
CA SER A 153 22.19 0.99 0.70
C SER A 153 21.98 1.22 2.20
N THR A 154 21.01 2.05 2.57
CA THR A 154 20.81 2.45 3.98
C THR A 154 19.79 1.55 4.68
N LEU A 155 18.65 1.32 4.04
CA LEU A 155 17.56 0.55 4.61
C LEU A 155 17.68 -0.95 4.35
N THR A 156 18.50 -1.36 3.38
CA THR A 156 18.68 -2.75 2.94
C THR A 156 17.36 -3.49 2.67
N ILE A 157 16.40 -2.76 2.07
CA ILE A 157 15.08 -3.30 1.76
C ILE A 157 15.22 -4.39 0.70
N GLN A 158 14.64 -5.56 0.96
CA GLN A 158 14.62 -6.63 -0.03
C GLN A 158 13.68 -6.25 -1.19
N PRO A 159 14.18 -6.30 -2.44
CA PRO A 159 13.32 -6.15 -3.61
C PRO A 159 12.44 -7.38 -3.81
N TYR A 160 11.42 -7.27 -4.64
CA TYR A 160 10.65 -8.43 -5.11
C TYR A 160 11.55 -9.42 -5.87
N SER A 161 11.02 -10.62 -6.15
CA SER A 161 11.73 -11.73 -6.80
C SER A 161 12.43 -11.35 -8.12
N ASP A 162 11.93 -10.32 -8.82
CA ASP A 162 12.49 -9.80 -10.07
C ASP A 162 13.66 -8.81 -9.86
N GLY A 163 14.03 -8.53 -8.61
CA GLY A 163 15.03 -7.52 -8.25
C GLY A 163 14.53 -6.09 -8.35
N ASP A 164 13.24 -5.87 -8.48
CA ASP A 164 12.61 -4.56 -8.63
C ASP A 164 11.84 -4.17 -7.38
N TYR A 165 11.71 -2.86 -7.15
CA TYR A 165 10.81 -2.26 -6.18
C TYR A 165 9.51 -1.84 -6.86
N ILE A 166 8.41 -1.90 -6.13
CA ILE A 166 7.10 -1.44 -6.62
C ILE A 166 6.83 -0.03 -6.11
N VAL A 167 6.41 0.84 -7.02
CA VAL A 167 6.04 2.23 -6.70
C VAL A 167 4.58 2.46 -7.03
N LEU A 168 3.80 2.71 -6.00
CA LEU A 168 2.39 3.07 -6.12
C LEU A 168 2.31 4.60 -6.04
N ALA A 169 2.02 5.26 -7.15
CA ALA A 169 2.10 6.70 -7.25
C ALA A 169 0.79 7.33 -7.73
N SER A 170 0.46 8.50 -7.18
CA SER A 170 -0.68 9.27 -7.64
C SER A 170 -0.46 9.78 -9.08
N THR A 171 -1.54 10.05 -9.79
CA THR A 171 -1.48 10.60 -11.16
C THR A 171 -0.59 11.84 -11.27
N LYS A 172 -0.55 12.67 -10.21
CA LYS A 172 0.29 13.87 -10.20
C LYS A 172 1.78 13.56 -10.04
N ALA A 173 2.14 12.62 -9.16
CA ALA A 173 3.51 12.15 -9.01
C ALA A 173 4.03 11.54 -10.32
N CYS A 174 3.24 10.67 -10.94
CA CYS A 174 3.54 10.09 -12.24
C CYS A 174 3.72 11.14 -13.35
N ARG A 175 2.93 12.21 -13.31
CA ARG A 175 3.04 13.30 -14.28
C ARG A 175 4.33 14.10 -14.11
N GLY A 176 4.82 14.26 -12.88
CA GLY A 176 6.11 14.87 -12.60
C GLY A 176 7.24 14.11 -13.28
N ILE A 177 7.27 12.80 -13.08
CA ILE A 177 8.26 11.90 -13.69
C ILE A 177 8.17 11.92 -15.24
N LYS A 178 6.94 11.83 -15.78
CA LYS A 178 6.71 11.84 -17.24
C LYS A 178 7.14 13.15 -17.95
N ARG A 179 7.28 14.25 -17.20
CA ARG A 179 7.73 15.55 -17.70
C ARG A 179 9.24 15.72 -17.63
N ASP A 180 9.94 14.83 -16.96
CA ASP A 180 11.39 14.85 -16.88
C ASP A 180 12.00 14.48 -18.25
N PRO A 181 12.95 15.27 -18.78
CA PRO A 181 13.59 15.00 -20.07
C PRO A 181 14.30 13.64 -20.13
N ASN A 182 14.73 13.12 -19.00
CA ASN A 182 15.38 11.81 -18.91
C ASN A 182 14.39 10.64 -19.05
N TRP A 183 13.11 10.85 -18.80
CA TRP A 183 12.07 9.83 -18.89
C TRP A 183 11.97 9.17 -20.28
N GLU A 184 12.12 9.92 -21.36
CA GLU A 184 12.02 9.38 -22.72
C GLU A 184 13.08 8.32 -23.01
N LYS A 185 14.28 8.46 -22.43
CA LYS A 185 15.37 7.48 -22.57
C LYS A 185 15.02 6.15 -21.92
N TRP A 186 14.36 6.18 -20.76
CA TRP A 186 13.96 4.99 -20.00
C TRP A 186 12.76 4.27 -20.61
N LYS A 187 11.82 5.02 -21.18
CA LYS A 187 10.60 4.48 -21.82
C LYS A 187 10.90 3.55 -23.00
N THR A 188 12.03 3.72 -23.67
CA THR A 188 12.41 2.92 -24.84
C THR A 188 12.66 1.44 -24.51
N TYR A 189 12.95 1.13 -23.25
CA TYR A 189 13.28 -0.21 -22.78
C TYR A 189 12.15 -0.92 -22.02
N THR A 190 10.96 -0.34 -21.97
CA THR A 190 9.82 -0.95 -21.26
C THR A 190 9.08 -1.93 -22.16
N ASP A 191 8.81 -3.13 -21.65
CA ASP A 191 8.10 -4.17 -22.38
C ASP A 191 6.66 -3.71 -22.73
N PRO A 192 6.18 -3.92 -23.97
CA PRO A 192 4.85 -3.51 -24.39
C PRO A 192 3.71 -4.14 -23.60
N GLU A 193 3.85 -5.38 -23.10
CA GLU A 193 2.82 -6.08 -22.34
C GLU A 193 2.56 -5.45 -20.96
N ALA A 194 3.57 -4.93 -20.30
CA ALA A 194 3.47 -4.27 -19.00
C ALA A 194 2.52 -3.05 -19.02
N LYS A 195 2.41 -2.36 -20.15
CA LYS A 195 1.55 -1.17 -20.30
C LYS A 195 0.06 -1.47 -20.12
N TYR A 196 -0.40 -2.67 -20.43
CA TYR A 196 -1.80 -3.05 -20.28
C TYR A 196 -2.21 -3.31 -18.83
N MET A 197 -1.26 -3.56 -17.93
CA MET A 197 -1.49 -3.80 -16.51
C MET A 197 -1.51 -2.53 -15.65
N GLY A 198 -1.38 -1.35 -16.27
CA GLY A 198 -1.34 -0.06 -15.57
C GLY A 198 0.05 0.35 -15.09
N GLU A 199 1.07 -0.39 -15.44
CA GLU A 199 2.46 0.00 -15.27
C GLU A 199 2.80 1.12 -16.26
N ILE A 200 3.44 2.19 -15.76
CA ILE A 200 3.81 3.34 -16.58
C ILE A 200 5.20 3.14 -17.19
N GLY A 201 6.09 2.51 -16.43
CA GLY A 201 7.46 2.25 -16.83
C GLY A 201 8.33 1.85 -15.65
N ARG A 202 9.59 1.57 -15.94
CA ARG A 202 10.62 1.15 -15.00
C ARG A 202 11.78 2.14 -15.03
N ILE A 203 12.20 2.62 -13.85
CA ILE A 203 13.37 3.50 -13.68
C ILE A 203 14.19 2.92 -12.52
N GLU A 204 15.48 2.69 -12.69
CA GLU A 204 16.42 2.28 -11.63
C GLU A 204 15.84 1.15 -10.74
N HIS A 205 15.36 0.09 -11.37
CA HIS A 205 14.71 -1.03 -10.67
C HIS A 205 13.43 -0.66 -9.89
N CYS A 206 12.80 0.48 -10.18
CA CYS A 206 11.52 0.86 -9.63
C CYS A 206 10.44 0.78 -10.70
N ARG A 207 9.41 -0.05 -10.49
CA ARG A 207 8.23 -0.19 -11.37
C ARG A 207 7.12 0.74 -10.90
N PHE A 208 6.68 1.64 -11.77
CA PHE A 208 5.67 2.64 -11.46
C PHE A 208 4.28 2.20 -11.87
N ILE A 209 3.38 2.14 -10.88
CA ILE A 209 1.96 1.83 -11.06
C ILE A 209 1.14 3.07 -10.69
N GLU A 210 0.37 3.58 -11.64
CA GLU A 210 -0.49 4.73 -11.41
C GLU A 210 -1.75 4.35 -10.62
N VAL A 211 -1.96 5.05 -9.51
CA VAL A 211 -3.15 4.92 -8.67
C VAL A 211 -4.06 6.11 -8.91
N ASN A 212 -5.29 5.85 -9.35
CA ASN A 212 -6.31 6.86 -9.61
C ASN A 212 -7.31 7.03 -8.46
N ASN A 213 -7.18 6.26 -7.38
CA ASN A 213 -8.00 6.36 -6.19
C ASN A 213 -7.52 7.54 -5.32
N THR A 214 -8.23 8.67 -5.38
CA THR A 214 -7.90 9.88 -4.62
C THR A 214 -8.07 9.73 -3.10
N ASN A 215 -8.79 8.70 -2.65
CA ASN A 215 -8.88 8.37 -1.23
C ASN A 215 -7.67 7.57 -0.73
N ALA A 216 -6.92 6.93 -1.63
CA ALA A 216 -5.72 6.19 -1.31
C ALA A 216 -4.49 7.10 -1.27
N LEU A 217 -4.26 7.88 -2.34
CA LEU A 217 -3.12 8.78 -2.47
C LEU A 217 -3.58 10.20 -2.81
N SER A 218 -3.00 11.18 -2.11
CA SER A 218 -3.25 12.60 -2.38
C SER A 218 -2.51 13.07 -3.64
N GLY A 219 -3.19 13.87 -4.45
CA GLY A 219 -2.57 14.59 -5.57
C GLY A 219 -2.20 16.04 -5.25
N SER A 220 -2.27 16.47 -3.98
CA SER A 220 -2.24 17.88 -3.57
C SER A 220 -1.47 18.07 -2.28
N LEU A 221 -0.16 17.84 -2.32
CA LEU A 221 0.75 18.00 -1.20
C LEU A 221 1.81 19.07 -1.48
N GLY A 222 2.43 19.59 -0.41
CA GLY A 222 3.50 20.55 -0.48
C GLY A 222 3.07 21.97 -0.84
N SER A 223 4.03 22.86 -1.04
CA SER A 223 3.82 24.25 -1.39
C SER A 223 3.05 24.38 -2.72
N SER A 224 1.94 25.12 -2.71
CA SER A 224 1.09 25.28 -3.89
C SER A 224 0.64 23.97 -4.53
N SER A 225 0.47 22.91 -3.73
CA SER A 225 0.08 21.58 -4.20
C SER A 225 1.01 21.03 -5.29
N VAL A 226 2.31 21.21 -5.16
CA VAL A 226 3.30 20.82 -6.16
C VAL A 226 3.51 19.32 -6.22
N LEU A 227 3.46 18.62 -5.08
CA LEU A 227 3.76 17.21 -4.96
C LEU A 227 2.52 16.33 -5.10
N GLY A 228 2.65 15.21 -5.78
CA GLY A 228 1.74 14.08 -5.72
C GLY A 228 2.33 12.97 -4.83
N GLU A 229 1.50 12.37 -3.98
CA GLU A 229 1.88 11.31 -3.05
C GLU A 229 2.29 10.04 -3.79
N ALA A 230 3.30 9.35 -3.28
CA ALA A 230 3.76 8.06 -3.78
C ALA A 230 4.28 7.18 -2.65
N VAL A 231 4.22 5.86 -2.84
CA VAL A 231 4.73 4.87 -1.90
C VAL A 231 5.66 3.92 -2.64
N PHE A 232 6.88 3.81 -2.15
CA PHE A 232 7.87 2.85 -2.63
C PHE A 232 7.88 1.66 -1.68
N CYS A 233 7.79 0.45 -2.19
CA CYS A 233 7.76 -0.75 -1.37
C CYS A 233 8.61 -1.87 -1.96
N GLY A 234 9.23 -2.63 -1.05
CA GLY A 234 9.89 -3.90 -1.34
C GLY A 234 8.96 -5.07 -1.12
N ASP A 235 9.54 -6.26 -0.94
CA ASP A 235 8.81 -7.48 -0.72
C ASP A 235 8.04 -7.48 0.62
N ASP A 236 6.84 -8.05 0.64
CA ASP A 236 5.94 -8.18 1.81
C ASP A 236 5.78 -6.90 2.66
N PRO A 237 5.38 -5.76 2.05
CA PRO A 237 5.37 -4.48 2.75
C PRO A 237 4.28 -4.35 3.82
N VAL A 238 3.09 -4.91 3.57
CA VAL A 238 1.90 -4.82 4.43
C VAL A 238 1.15 -6.13 4.44
N THR A 239 0.67 -6.53 5.60
CA THR A 239 -0.14 -7.74 5.78
C THR A 239 -1.62 -7.38 5.90
N MET A 240 -2.46 -8.10 5.19
CA MET A 240 -3.92 -8.07 5.30
C MET A 240 -4.38 -9.20 6.22
N ALA A 241 -4.91 -8.87 7.38
CA ALA A 241 -5.55 -9.82 8.29
C ALA A 241 -7.05 -9.87 7.97
N SER A 242 -7.55 -11.05 7.58
CA SER A 242 -8.97 -11.26 7.26
C SER A 242 -9.58 -12.29 8.19
N VAL A 243 -10.61 -11.91 8.93
CA VAL A 243 -11.44 -12.80 9.75
C VAL A 243 -12.70 -13.20 9.00
N LEU A 244 -13.27 -12.27 8.25
CA LEU A 244 -14.38 -12.47 7.35
C LEU A 244 -14.11 -11.65 6.08
N GLU A 245 -13.98 -12.34 4.96
CA GLU A 245 -13.81 -11.68 3.68
C GLU A 245 -15.03 -10.81 3.34
N PRO A 246 -14.81 -9.64 2.71
CA PRO A 246 -15.90 -8.77 2.33
C PRO A 246 -16.86 -9.43 1.35
N GLU A 247 -18.12 -9.53 1.73
CA GLU A 247 -19.19 -10.13 0.93
C GLU A 247 -20.40 -9.21 0.80
N LEU A 248 -21.24 -9.46 -0.21
CA LEU A 248 -22.53 -8.78 -0.35
C LEU A 248 -23.61 -9.59 0.40
N ARG A 249 -24.40 -8.87 1.21
CA ARG A 249 -25.54 -9.43 1.96
C ARG A 249 -26.82 -8.70 1.61
N ALA A 250 -27.88 -9.45 1.38
CA ALA A 250 -29.21 -8.88 1.27
C ALA A 250 -29.75 -8.61 2.67
N LYS A 251 -30.53 -7.53 2.81
CA LYS A 251 -31.30 -7.27 4.03
C LYS A 251 -32.45 -8.28 4.11
N GLU A 252 -32.73 -8.79 5.30
CA GLU A 252 -33.97 -9.52 5.55
C GLU A 252 -35.17 -8.60 5.26
N ASP A 253 -36.19 -9.13 4.59
CA ASP A 253 -37.38 -8.37 4.21
C ASP A 253 -38.09 -7.85 5.47
N GLY A 254 -38.19 -6.54 5.56
CA GLY A 254 -38.89 -5.85 6.64
C GLY A 254 -40.14 -5.15 6.14
N ASP A 255 -41.00 -4.76 7.08
CA ASP A 255 -42.23 -4.03 6.77
C ASP A 255 -43.09 -4.74 5.69
N TYR A 256 -43.41 -6.02 5.96
CA TYR A 256 -44.16 -6.88 5.03
C TYR A 256 -43.60 -6.97 3.61
N GLY A 257 -42.27 -6.94 3.46
CA GLY A 257 -41.57 -7.01 2.17
C GLY A 257 -41.40 -5.67 1.45
N ARG A 258 -41.84 -4.54 2.05
CA ARG A 258 -41.69 -3.21 1.44
C ARG A 258 -40.27 -2.65 1.57
N SER A 259 -39.55 -2.98 2.66
CA SER A 259 -38.20 -2.47 2.93
C SER A 259 -37.17 -3.53 2.59
N LYS A 260 -36.44 -3.30 1.52
CA LYS A 260 -35.33 -4.14 1.03
C LYS A 260 -34.00 -3.39 1.13
N GLY A 261 -32.89 -4.08 0.90
CA GLY A 261 -31.59 -3.47 0.88
C GLY A 261 -30.49 -4.46 0.56
N VAL A 262 -29.37 -3.95 0.12
CA VAL A 262 -28.13 -4.72 -0.06
C VAL A 262 -27.01 -3.99 0.65
N ALA A 263 -26.15 -4.75 1.32
CA ALA A 263 -24.98 -4.24 2.01
C ALA A 263 -23.75 -5.04 1.60
N TRP A 264 -22.58 -4.41 1.63
CA TRP A 264 -21.35 -5.14 1.79
C TRP A 264 -20.91 -5.13 3.25
N TYR A 265 -20.32 -6.23 3.67
CA TYR A 265 -19.90 -6.45 5.05
C TYR A 265 -18.65 -7.31 5.09
N GLY A 266 -17.71 -7.00 5.98
CA GLY A 266 -16.49 -7.78 6.19
C GLY A 266 -15.81 -7.39 7.50
N ILE A 267 -14.88 -8.26 7.95
CA ILE A 267 -14.06 -8.03 9.14
C ILE A 267 -12.62 -8.24 8.72
N TYR A 268 -11.88 -7.14 8.60
CA TYR A 268 -10.51 -7.14 8.13
C TYR A 268 -9.71 -5.95 8.67
N GLY A 269 -8.40 -6.09 8.64
CA GLY A 269 -7.45 -5.05 8.99
C GLY A 269 -6.18 -5.13 8.16
N PHE A 270 -5.43 -4.04 8.10
CA PHE A 270 -4.13 -3.97 7.44
C PHE A 270 -3.11 -3.44 8.43
N GLY A 271 -1.89 -3.95 8.36
CA GLY A 271 -0.81 -3.50 9.21
C GLY A 271 0.57 -3.91 8.68
N GLN A 272 1.58 -3.18 9.10
CA GLN A 272 2.97 -3.55 8.84
C GLN A 272 3.44 -4.50 9.94
N ILE A 273 4.04 -5.62 9.56
CA ILE A 273 4.60 -6.60 10.50
C ILE A 273 6.10 -6.38 10.74
N TRP A 274 6.77 -5.76 9.78
CA TRP A 274 8.20 -5.47 9.85
C TRP A 274 8.47 -4.19 10.65
N SER A 275 9.67 -4.09 11.20
CA SER A 275 10.09 -2.85 11.85
C SER A 275 10.24 -1.76 10.80
N ASP A 276 9.63 -0.61 11.05
CA ASP A 276 9.73 0.58 10.23
C ASP A 276 10.88 1.52 10.67
N SER A 277 11.73 1.06 11.58
CA SER A 277 12.94 1.78 12.00
C SER A 277 14.03 1.67 10.94
N ALA A 278 14.63 2.79 10.57
CA ALA A 278 15.74 2.84 9.62
C ALA A 278 16.95 2.00 10.06
N ASN A 279 17.16 1.87 11.38
CA ASN A 279 18.33 1.16 11.93
C ASN A 279 18.11 -0.35 12.11
N ALA A 280 16.90 -0.85 11.92
CA ALA A 280 16.60 -2.26 12.14
C ALA A 280 16.93 -3.15 10.91
N GLY A 281 17.18 -2.55 9.73
CA GLY A 281 17.40 -3.30 8.49
C GLY A 281 16.19 -4.11 8.02
N GLU A 282 15.00 -3.80 8.54
CA GLU A 282 13.77 -4.55 8.29
C GLU A 282 12.68 -3.70 7.64
N ALA A 283 12.92 -2.40 7.42
CA ALA A 283 11.97 -1.51 6.77
C ALA A 283 11.60 -2.04 5.37
N ARG A 284 10.35 -1.86 4.96
CA ARG A 284 9.82 -2.35 3.69
C ARG A 284 9.18 -1.26 2.84
N VAL A 285 8.91 -0.10 3.43
CA VAL A 285 8.14 0.96 2.79
C VAL A 285 8.79 2.31 3.01
N VAL A 286 8.87 3.11 1.93
CA VAL A 286 9.22 4.53 1.96
C VAL A 286 8.07 5.34 1.39
N HIS A 287 7.56 6.30 2.15
CA HIS A 287 6.42 7.11 1.77
C HIS A 287 6.84 8.53 1.36
N VAL A 288 6.57 8.89 0.12
CA VAL A 288 6.81 10.24 -0.42
C VAL A 288 5.64 11.14 -0.07
N THR A 289 5.89 12.13 0.77
CA THR A 289 4.87 13.02 1.34
C THR A 289 5.43 14.43 1.61
N SER A 290 4.66 15.27 2.31
CA SER A 290 5.03 16.64 2.71
C SER A 290 4.38 17.00 4.03
N SER A 291 5.01 17.88 4.80
CA SER A 291 4.40 18.57 5.93
C SER A 291 3.30 19.53 5.52
#